data_0cbfc3f433c8aa4b3c6d4f49c7bbc986
#
_entry.id   0cbfc3f433c8aa4b3c6d4f49c7bbc986
#
_cell.length_a   1.000
_cell.length_b   1.000
_cell.length_c   1.000
_cell.angle_alpha   90.00
_cell.angle_beta   90.00
_cell.angle_gamma   90.00
#
_symmetry.space_group_name_H-M   'P 1'
#
loop_
_entity.id
_entity.type
_entity.pdbx_description
1 polymer ?
#
loop_
_entity_poly.entity_id
_entity_poly.type
_entity_poly.pdbx_seq_one_letter_code
_entity_poly.pdbx_strand_id
1 'polypeptide(L)'
;MARNAVLKADKIDTRTLVLDAAKKVLRQSGYAKLSTRDVAAAAGVPLSQIHYHFGSKQGMVLALFEYLNAQLLDRQASLFGDAALKLSEQWDRACDYLDEDIASGYVRVLQELIAASWADAPVAKVIRAGLLGWMELLTELARRADRELGGLSPFSAEEVAILIGSAFVGAESHYLLGFEKKGVPVRQALRRFGDLIRIREGNSNR
;
A
#
# COMPACT_ATOMS: atom_id res chain seq x y z
N MET A 1 -2.51 33.28 37.30
CA MET A 1 -2.25 31.86 36.99
C MET A 1 -3.01 31.46 35.72
N ALA A 2 -2.63 31.96 34.53
CA ALA A 2 -3.31 31.65 33.26
C ALA A 2 -2.34 31.84 32.09
N ARG A 3 -1.13 31.15 32.12
CA ARG A 3 -0.13 31.28 31.06
C ARG A 3 0.55 29.98 30.63
N ASN A 4 0.05 28.80 31.07
CA ASN A 4 0.64 27.51 30.75
C ASN A 4 -0.29 26.52 30.02
N ALA A 5 -1.39 27.00 29.40
CA ALA A 5 -2.35 26.11 28.74
C ALA A 5 -2.34 26.18 27.19
N VAL A 6 -1.40 26.88 26.55
CA VAL A 6 -1.43 27.13 25.09
C VAL A 6 -0.18 26.63 24.37
N LEU A 7 0.51 25.56 24.81
CA LEU A 7 1.61 24.94 24.06
C LEU A 7 1.62 23.40 24.21
N LYS A 8 0.51 22.78 23.93
CA LYS A 8 0.49 21.40 23.42
C LYS A 8 -0.02 21.39 21.99
N ALA A 9 0.56 22.22 21.13
CA ALA A 9 0.57 21.98 19.70
C ALA A 9 1.40 20.73 19.48
N ASP A 10 0.81 19.71 18.82
CA ASP A 10 1.37 18.43 18.51
C ASP A 10 2.84 18.55 18.10
N LYS A 11 3.74 18.13 18.98
CA LYS A 11 5.16 18.02 18.70
C LYS A 11 5.25 16.79 17.78
N ILE A 12 5.16 17.00 16.46
CA ILE A 12 5.36 15.93 15.49
C ILE A 12 6.67 15.24 15.87
N ASP A 13 6.59 13.94 16.15
CA ASP A 13 7.75 13.14 16.51
C ASP A 13 8.81 13.20 15.41
N THR A 14 10.07 13.40 15.79
CA THR A 14 11.20 13.47 14.85
C THR A 14 11.24 12.28 13.89
N ARG A 15 10.86 11.10 14.37
CA ARG A 15 10.77 9.89 13.54
C ARG A 15 9.77 10.07 12.41
N THR A 16 8.59 10.60 12.68
CA THR A 16 7.53 10.88 11.69
C THR A 16 7.96 11.96 10.70
N LEU A 17 8.59 13.05 11.18
CA LEU A 17 9.15 14.09 10.29
C LEU A 17 10.15 13.51 9.29
N VAL A 18 11.01 12.60 9.73
CA VAL A 18 11.99 11.93 8.85
C VAL A 18 11.30 11.02 7.85
N LEU A 19 10.27 10.27 8.25
CA LEU A 19 9.53 9.38 7.34
C LEU A 19 8.77 10.18 6.27
N ASP A 20 8.14 11.29 6.64
CA ASP A 20 7.47 12.19 5.68
C ASP A 20 8.46 12.85 4.71
N ALA A 21 9.64 13.23 5.19
CA ALA A 21 10.70 13.73 4.34
C ALA A 21 11.24 12.63 3.41
N ALA A 22 11.44 11.41 3.91
CA ALA A 22 11.87 10.26 3.12
C ALA A 22 10.87 9.95 1.99
N LYS A 23 9.55 10.00 2.28
CA LYS A 23 8.49 9.88 1.28
C LYS A 23 8.62 10.94 0.17
N LYS A 24 8.86 12.21 0.54
CA LYS A 24 9.03 13.32 -0.43
C LYS A 24 10.26 13.11 -1.31
N VAL A 25 11.41 12.80 -0.70
CA VAL A 25 12.69 12.57 -1.43
C VAL A 25 12.53 11.38 -2.37
N LEU A 26 11.91 10.29 -1.90
CA LEU A 26 11.63 9.11 -2.72
C LEU A 26 10.80 9.44 -3.98
N ARG A 27 9.72 10.22 -3.82
CA ARG A 27 8.89 10.64 -4.95
C ARG A 27 9.65 11.46 -5.98
N GLN A 28 10.57 12.33 -5.53
CA GLN A 28 11.31 13.25 -6.40
C GLN A 28 12.48 12.58 -7.13
N SER A 29 13.25 11.77 -6.42
CA SER A 29 14.54 11.24 -6.90
C SER A 29 14.57 9.72 -7.11
N GLY A 30 13.55 9.00 -6.65
CA GLY A 30 13.47 7.54 -6.69
C GLY A 30 14.38 6.88 -5.65
N TYR A 31 14.21 5.56 -5.48
CA TYR A 31 14.91 4.78 -4.46
C TYR A 31 16.42 4.76 -4.65
N ALA A 32 16.89 4.62 -5.88
CA ALA A 32 18.33 4.54 -6.18
C ALA A 32 19.10 5.78 -5.71
N LYS A 33 18.48 6.96 -5.82
CA LYS A 33 19.08 8.25 -5.39
C LYS A 33 18.74 8.64 -3.97
N LEU A 34 17.84 7.91 -3.29
CA LEU A 34 17.50 8.18 -1.89
C LEU A 34 18.74 8.05 -1.01
N SER A 35 19.09 9.11 -0.30
CA SER A 35 20.16 9.11 0.69
C SER A 35 19.70 9.62 2.05
N THR A 36 20.34 9.13 3.12
CA THR A 36 20.04 9.59 4.48
C THR A 36 20.37 11.07 4.68
N ARG A 37 21.35 11.61 3.92
CA ARG A 37 21.72 13.03 3.96
C ARG A 37 20.62 13.90 3.36
N ASP A 38 20.10 13.52 2.21
CA ASP A 38 19.03 14.27 1.53
C ASP A 38 17.75 14.24 2.37
N VAL A 39 17.44 13.09 2.99
CA VAL A 39 16.30 12.98 3.89
C VAL A 39 16.49 13.84 5.14
N ALA A 40 17.68 13.84 5.77
CA ALA A 40 17.97 14.68 6.93
C ALA A 40 17.80 16.18 6.58
N ALA A 41 18.33 16.59 5.43
CA ALA A 41 18.19 17.97 4.94
C ALA A 41 16.71 18.33 4.68
N ALA A 42 15.95 17.44 4.04
CA ALA A 42 14.54 17.65 3.76
C ALA A 42 13.65 17.67 5.01
N ALA A 43 14.05 16.92 6.06
CA ALA A 43 13.38 16.89 7.36
C ALA A 43 13.77 18.07 8.27
N GLY A 44 14.83 18.80 7.93
CA GLY A 44 15.38 19.86 8.79
C GLY A 44 16.00 19.33 10.09
N VAL A 45 16.55 18.09 10.07
CA VAL A 45 17.16 17.46 11.25
C VAL A 45 18.63 17.12 11.01
N PRO A 46 19.46 17.05 12.07
CA PRO A 46 20.81 16.55 11.96
C PRO A 46 20.83 15.08 11.45
N LEU A 47 21.83 14.72 10.64
CA LEU A 47 22.01 13.35 10.14
C LEU A 47 22.09 12.30 11.27
N SER A 48 22.63 12.69 12.43
CA SER A 48 22.67 11.84 13.63
C SER A 48 21.28 11.36 14.09
N GLN A 49 20.22 12.13 13.85
CA GLN A 49 18.84 11.71 14.17
C GLN A 49 18.38 10.55 13.29
N ILE A 50 18.79 10.53 12.01
CA ILE A 50 18.51 9.39 11.13
C ILE A 50 19.20 8.12 11.64
N HIS A 51 20.48 8.23 12.01
CA HIS A 51 21.20 7.09 12.58
C HIS A 51 20.64 6.64 13.92
N TYR A 52 20.23 7.58 14.76
CA TYR A 52 19.60 7.27 16.05
C TYR A 52 18.28 6.50 15.91
N HIS A 53 17.39 6.96 15.02
CA HIS A 53 16.04 6.36 14.87
C HIS A 53 16.02 5.12 13.98
N PHE A 54 16.89 5.00 13.01
CA PHE A 54 16.80 4.00 11.96
C PHE A 54 18.08 3.16 11.75
N GLY A 55 19.18 3.54 12.35
CA GLY A 55 20.49 2.86 12.25
C GLY A 55 21.17 3.02 10.89
N SER A 56 20.47 2.73 9.81
CA SER A 56 21.00 2.71 8.45
C SER A 56 20.01 3.23 7.42
N LYS A 57 20.47 3.43 6.16
CA LYS A 57 19.57 3.70 5.02
C LYS A 57 18.53 2.59 4.88
N GLN A 58 18.94 1.32 4.98
CA GLN A 58 18.02 0.19 4.88
C GLN A 58 16.97 0.20 5.99
N GLY A 59 17.40 0.42 7.26
CA GLY A 59 16.47 0.53 8.38
C GLY A 59 15.47 1.68 8.21
N MET A 60 15.91 2.83 7.68
CA MET A 60 15.03 3.95 7.36
C MET A 60 14.01 3.58 6.26
N VAL A 61 14.43 2.86 5.22
CA VAL A 61 13.53 2.45 4.13
C VAL A 61 12.53 1.39 4.59
N LEU A 62 12.93 0.44 5.42
CA LEU A 62 12.02 -0.53 6.01
C LEU A 62 10.98 0.16 6.91
N ALA A 63 11.42 1.09 7.76
CA ALA A 63 10.51 1.88 8.59
C ALA A 63 9.56 2.76 7.75
N LEU A 64 10.02 3.30 6.61
CA LEU A 64 9.17 4.01 5.67
C LEU A 64 8.12 3.09 5.04
N PHE A 65 8.52 1.89 4.63
CA PHE A 65 7.58 0.89 4.12
C PHE A 65 6.52 0.54 5.16
N GLU A 66 6.92 0.20 6.40
CA GLU A 66 5.99 -0.11 7.49
C GLU A 66 5.00 1.04 7.75
N TYR A 67 5.50 2.28 7.77
CA TYR A 67 4.68 3.48 7.96
C TYR A 67 3.64 3.67 6.84
N LEU A 68 4.05 3.52 5.60
CA LEU A 68 3.15 3.66 4.44
C LEU A 68 2.18 2.48 4.33
N ASN A 69 2.66 1.27 4.62
CA ASN A 69 1.84 0.05 4.60
C ASN A 69 0.76 0.08 5.67
N ALA A 70 1.06 0.58 6.87
CA ALA A 70 0.05 0.75 7.91
C ALA A 70 -1.09 1.68 7.45
N GLN A 71 -0.76 2.82 6.82
CA GLN A 71 -1.75 3.74 6.26
C GLN A 71 -2.59 3.09 5.15
N LEU A 72 -1.96 2.28 4.30
CA LEU A 72 -2.64 1.52 3.25
C LEU A 72 -3.62 0.51 3.86
N LEU A 73 -3.17 -0.28 4.83
CA LEU A 73 -4.01 -1.30 5.48
C LEU A 73 -5.20 -0.67 6.21
N ASP A 74 -5.00 0.42 6.95
CA ASP A 74 -6.07 1.15 7.64
C ASP A 74 -7.12 1.68 6.66
N ARG A 75 -6.67 2.29 5.56
CA ARG A 75 -7.54 2.82 4.50
C ARG A 75 -8.35 1.70 3.84
N GLN A 76 -7.71 0.58 3.51
CA GLN A 76 -8.38 -0.55 2.90
C GLN A 76 -9.30 -1.30 3.86
N ALA A 77 -8.90 -1.46 5.13
CA ALA A 77 -9.77 -2.03 6.15
C ALA A 77 -11.06 -1.21 6.31
N SER A 78 -10.94 0.12 6.33
CA SER A 78 -12.10 1.03 6.37
C SER A 78 -13.00 0.87 5.13
N LEU A 79 -12.42 0.77 3.93
CA LEU A 79 -13.16 0.58 2.69
C LEU A 79 -13.88 -0.78 2.65
N PHE A 80 -13.16 -1.86 2.93
CA PHE A 80 -13.70 -3.22 2.83
C PHE A 80 -14.67 -3.56 3.98
N GLY A 81 -14.53 -2.87 5.12
CA GLY A 81 -15.46 -2.96 6.25
C GLY A 81 -16.76 -2.17 6.06
N ASP A 82 -16.86 -1.29 5.06
CA ASP A 82 -18.07 -0.53 4.81
C ASP A 82 -19.15 -1.39 4.14
N ALA A 83 -20.08 -1.88 4.96
CA ALA A 83 -21.20 -2.72 4.50
C ALA A 83 -22.25 -1.94 3.69
N ALA A 84 -22.23 -0.62 3.68
CA ALA A 84 -23.15 0.19 2.86
C ALA A 84 -22.73 0.21 1.38
N LEU A 85 -21.46 -0.05 1.08
CA LEU A 85 -20.93 -0.11 -0.26
C LEU A 85 -21.09 -1.52 -0.85
N LYS A 86 -21.47 -1.57 -2.13
CA LYS A 86 -21.44 -2.81 -2.90
C LYS A 86 -20.00 -3.26 -3.14
N LEU A 87 -19.80 -4.55 -3.35
CA LEU A 87 -18.48 -5.11 -3.64
C LEU A 87 -17.86 -4.50 -4.89
N SER A 88 -18.64 -4.22 -5.93
CA SER A 88 -18.19 -3.55 -7.15
C SER A 88 -17.74 -2.11 -6.90
N GLU A 89 -18.40 -1.38 -6.00
CA GLU A 89 -18.00 -0.02 -5.61
C GLU A 89 -16.71 -0.03 -4.78
N GLN A 90 -16.56 -1.02 -3.90
CA GLN A 90 -15.31 -1.22 -3.15
C GLN A 90 -14.15 -1.57 -4.09
N TRP A 91 -14.40 -2.39 -5.11
CA TRP A 91 -13.42 -2.71 -6.15
C TRP A 91 -12.95 -1.47 -6.91
N ASP A 92 -13.88 -0.64 -7.37
CA ASP A 92 -13.54 0.60 -8.08
C ASP A 92 -12.67 1.51 -7.22
N ARG A 93 -13.03 1.69 -5.95
CA ARG A 93 -12.22 2.48 -5.00
C ARG A 93 -10.85 1.86 -4.71
N ALA A 94 -10.76 0.53 -4.65
CA ALA A 94 -9.46 -0.15 -4.52
C ALA A 94 -8.55 0.12 -5.74
N CYS A 95 -9.14 0.20 -6.95
CA CYS A 95 -8.41 0.62 -8.15
C CYS A 95 -7.99 2.10 -8.10
N ASP A 96 -8.81 2.99 -7.51
CA ASP A 96 -8.41 4.40 -7.31
C ASP A 96 -7.26 4.50 -6.31
N TYR A 97 -7.28 3.71 -5.24
CA TYR A 97 -6.18 3.64 -4.27
C TYR A 97 -4.87 3.17 -4.89
N LEU A 98 -4.91 2.24 -5.86
CA LEU A 98 -3.72 1.86 -6.62
C LEU A 98 -3.10 3.07 -7.35
N ASP A 99 -3.92 3.92 -7.98
CA ASP A 99 -3.44 5.13 -8.66
C ASP A 99 -2.79 6.11 -7.65
N GLU A 100 -3.37 6.26 -6.46
CA GLU A 100 -2.80 7.07 -5.37
C GLU A 100 -1.47 6.47 -4.84
N ASP A 101 -1.40 5.16 -4.66
CA ASP A 101 -0.21 4.46 -4.16
C ASP A 101 0.94 4.54 -5.16
N ILE A 102 0.66 4.47 -6.46
CA ILE A 102 1.62 4.74 -7.52
C ILE A 102 2.14 6.20 -7.41
N ALA A 103 1.23 7.17 -7.29
CA ALA A 103 1.59 8.58 -7.20
C ALA A 103 2.34 8.93 -5.92
N SER A 104 2.07 8.21 -4.83
CA SER A 104 2.76 8.39 -3.53
C SER A 104 4.20 7.90 -3.53
N GLY A 105 4.57 7.01 -4.47
CA GLY A 105 5.84 6.29 -4.51
C GLY A 105 5.86 5.00 -3.68
N TYR A 106 4.78 4.66 -2.99
CA TYR A 106 4.65 3.41 -2.21
C TYR A 106 4.92 2.17 -3.06
N VAL A 107 4.26 2.08 -4.23
CA VAL A 107 4.40 0.96 -5.16
C VAL A 107 5.87 0.74 -5.55
N ARG A 108 6.63 1.81 -5.80
CA ARG A 108 8.07 1.69 -6.11
C ARG A 108 8.86 1.09 -4.94
N VAL A 109 8.62 1.58 -3.72
CA VAL A 109 9.27 1.03 -2.52
C VAL A 109 8.94 -0.44 -2.35
N LEU A 110 7.67 -0.79 -2.45
CA LEU A 110 7.22 -2.18 -2.30
C LEU A 110 7.91 -3.10 -3.31
N GLN A 111 7.91 -2.76 -4.60
CA GLN A 111 8.51 -3.59 -5.65
C GLN A 111 10.03 -3.75 -5.48
N GLU A 112 10.75 -2.70 -5.09
CA GLU A 112 12.19 -2.77 -4.83
C GLU A 112 12.50 -3.60 -3.59
N LEU A 113 11.68 -3.50 -2.53
CA LEU A 113 11.84 -4.30 -1.32
C LEU A 113 11.42 -5.77 -1.54
N ILE A 114 10.43 -6.05 -2.38
CA ILE A 114 10.12 -7.44 -2.80
C ILE A 114 11.35 -8.06 -3.46
N ALA A 115 11.98 -7.37 -4.41
CA ALA A 115 13.18 -7.88 -5.07
C ALA A 115 14.35 -8.06 -4.09
N ALA A 116 14.58 -7.12 -3.18
CA ALA A 116 15.61 -7.21 -2.17
C ALA A 116 15.37 -8.36 -1.17
N SER A 117 14.12 -8.70 -0.90
CA SER A 117 13.74 -9.72 0.07
C SER A 117 14.23 -11.12 -0.29
N TRP A 118 14.54 -11.37 -1.55
CA TRP A 118 15.04 -12.69 -2.00
C TRP A 118 16.46 -12.99 -1.52
N ALA A 119 17.25 -11.94 -1.21
CA ALA A 119 18.62 -12.05 -0.75
C ALA A 119 18.84 -11.59 0.69
N ASP A 120 17.84 -10.98 1.34
CA ASP A 120 17.94 -10.33 2.66
C ASP A 120 16.81 -10.79 3.57
N ALA A 121 17.10 -11.65 4.52
CA ALA A 121 16.11 -12.24 5.43
C ALA A 121 15.39 -11.21 6.34
N PRO A 122 16.04 -10.20 6.91
CA PRO A 122 15.39 -9.07 7.58
C PRO A 122 14.38 -8.35 6.71
N VAL A 123 14.72 -8.03 5.46
CA VAL A 123 13.80 -7.42 4.49
C VAL A 123 12.63 -8.34 4.20
N ALA A 124 12.90 -9.63 3.95
CA ALA A 124 11.86 -10.63 3.70
C ALA A 124 10.85 -10.74 4.83
N LYS A 125 11.30 -10.63 6.09
CA LYS A 125 10.41 -10.67 7.27
C LYS A 125 9.42 -9.51 7.24
N VAL A 126 9.88 -8.29 6.99
CA VAL A 126 9.05 -7.08 7.00
C VAL A 126 8.06 -7.09 5.82
N ILE A 127 8.54 -7.40 4.61
CA ILE A 127 7.69 -7.45 3.41
C ILE A 127 6.63 -8.54 3.52
N ARG A 128 7.01 -9.73 3.99
CA ARG A 128 6.06 -10.83 4.20
C ARG A 128 4.96 -10.45 5.19
N ALA A 129 5.31 -9.80 6.30
CA ALA A 129 4.32 -9.35 7.28
C ALA A 129 3.33 -8.34 6.66
N GLY A 130 3.83 -7.37 5.90
CA GLY A 130 2.99 -6.39 5.22
C GLY A 130 2.05 -7.02 4.19
N LEU A 131 2.56 -7.92 3.36
CA LEU A 131 1.75 -8.61 2.34
C LEU A 131 0.74 -9.58 2.96
N LEU A 132 1.09 -10.28 4.06
CA LEU A 132 0.15 -11.16 4.76
C LEU A 132 -0.99 -10.37 5.39
N GLY A 133 -0.73 -9.22 6.02
CA GLY A 133 -1.79 -8.36 6.54
C GLY A 133 -2.76 -7.89 5.45
N TRP A 134 -2.24 -7.60 4.26
CA TRP A 134 -3.09 -7.28 3.12
C TRP A 134 -3.90 -8.49 2.61
N MET A 135 -3.28 -9.67 2.54
CA MET A 135 -3.98 -10.90 2.18
C MET A 135 -5.13 -11.25 3.13
N GLU A 136 -4.97 -10.97 4.43
CA GLU A 136 -6.04 -11.14 5.42
C GLU A 136 -7.26 -10.27 5.10
N LEU A 137 -7.05 -8.98 4.76
CA LEU A 137 -8.14 -8.09 4.33
C LEU A 137 -8.83 -8.58 3.07
N LEU A 138 -8.07 -9.01 2.06
CA LEU A 138 -8.63 -9.55 0.81
C LEU A 138 -9.39 -10.86 1.06
N THR A 139 -8.93 -11.70 1.97
CA THR A 139 -9.61 -12.95 2.33
C THR A 139 -10.96 -12.68 2.99
N GLU A 140 -11.04 -11.71 3.92
CA GLU A 140 -12.32 -11.31 4.53
C GLU A 140 -13.29 -10.73 3.49
N LEU A 141 -12.79 -9.90 2.56
CA LEU A 141 -13.58 -9.39 1.44
C LEU A 141 -14.07 -10.53 0.54
N ALA A 142 -13.22 -11.51 0.22
CA ALA A 142 -13.59 -12.67 -0.58
C ALA A 142 -14.64 -13.56 0.13
N ARG A 143 -14.55 -13.76 1.44
CA ARG A 143 -15.57 -14.45 2.23
C ARG A 143 -16.90 -13.72 2.21
N ARG A 144 -16.88 -12.39 2.24
CA ARG A 144 -18.11 -11.60 2.05
C ARG A 144 -18.66 -11.78 0.64
N ALA A 145 -17.81 -11.72 -0.39
CA ALA A 145 -18.21 -11.95 -1.77
C ALA A 145 -18.82 -13.34 -1.99
N ASP A 146 -18.27 -14.39 -1.36
CA ASP A 146 -18.81 -15.75 -1.40
C ASP A 146 -20.26 -15.80 -0.91
N ARG A 147 -20.55 -15.12 0.20
CA ARG A 147 -21.90 -15.05 0.75
C ARG A 147 -22.88 -14.23 -0.09
N GLU A 148 -22.43 -13.09 -0.62
CA GLU A 148 -23.30 -12.11 -1.31
C GLU A 148 -23.52 -12.43 -2.79
N LEU A 149 -22.55 -13.11 -3.46
CA LEU A 149 -22.59 -13.38 -4.89
C LEU A 149 -23.05 -14.82 -5.24
N GLY A 150 -23.48 -15.60 -4.24
CA GLY A 150 -23.97 -16.96 -4.48
C GLY A 150 -22.85 -17.99 -4.67
N GLY A 151 -21.69 -17.74 -4.10
CA GLY A 151 -20.54 -18.64 -4.11
C GLY A 151 -19.42 -18.20 -5.04
N LEU A 152 -18.19 -18.65 -4.71
CA LEU A 152 -16.96 -18.41 -5.49
C LEU A 152 -16.45 -19.68 -6.19
N SER A 153 -17.22 -20.79 -6.12
CA SER A 153 -16.81 -22.08 -6.71
C SER A 153 -16.27 -21.90 -8.14
N PRO A 154 -15.14 -22.58 -8.49
CA PRO A 154 -14.44 -23.64 -7.73
C PRO A 154 -13.40 -23.14 -6.72
N PHE A 155 -13.30 -21.84 -6.48
CA PHE A 155 -12.26 -21.23 -5.64
C PHE A 155 -12.73 -21.10 -4.19
N SER A 156 -11.80 -21.24 -3.25
CA SER A 156 -11.94 -20.78 -1.87
C SER A 156 -11.73 -19.27 -1.77
N ALA A 157 -12.13 -18.67 -0.65
CA ALA A 157 -11.89 -17.24 -0.40
C ALA A 157 -10.39 -16.91 -0.36
N GLU A 158 -9.58 -17.80 0.19
CA GLU A 158 -8.12 -17.68 0.25
C GLU A 158 -7.49 -17.73 -1.15
N GLU A 159 -7.98 -18.61 -2.03
CA GLU A 159 -7.51 -18.69 -3.43
C GLU A 159 -7.90 -17.45 -4.23
N VAL A 160 -9.10 -16.91 -4.03
CA VAL A 160 -9.51 -15.64 -4.65
C VAL A 160 -8.65 -14.49 -4.14
N ALA A 161 -8.40 -14.43 -2.84
CA ALA A 161 -7.56 -13.39 -2.24
C ALA A 161 -6.13 -13.39 -2.83
N ILE A 162 -5.48 -14.57 -2.93
CA ILE A 162 -4.13 -14.65 -3.49
C ILE A 162 -4.10 -14.32 -4.99
N LEU A 163 -5.12 -14.71 -5.77
CA LEU A 163 -5.21 -14.36 -7.18
C LEU A 163 -5.38 -12.84 -7.36
N ILE A 164 -6.27 -12.21 -6.61
CA ILE A 164 -6.46 -10.76 -6.64
C ILE A 164 -5.18 -10.05 -6.20
N GLY A 165 -4.59 -10.42 -5.08
CA GLY A 165 -3.35 -9.83 -4.60
C GLY A 165 -2.21 -9.95 -5.59
N SER A 166 -2.06 -11.10 -6.22
CA SER A 166 -1.06 -11.32 -7.28
C SER A 166 -1.33 -10.45 -8.51
N ALA A 167 -2.60 -10.27 -8.89
CA ALA A 167 -2.97 -9.41 -10.01
C ALA A 167 -2.60 -7.94 -9.74
N PHE A 168 -2.84 -7.41 -8.52
CA PHE A 168 -2.45 -6.05 -8.15
C PHE A 168 -0.93 -5.88 -8.13
N VAL A 169 -0.18 -6.77 -7.44
CA VAL A 169 1.30 -6.72 -7.38
C VAL A 169 1.91 -6.84 -8.78
N GLY A 170 1.34 -7.69 -9.64
CA GLY A 170 1.75 -7.81 -11.04
C GLY A 170 1.45 -6.55 -11.85
N ALA A 171 0.28 -5.95 -11.68
CA ALA A 171 -0.11 -4.70 -12.34
C ALA A 171 0.80 -3.53 -11.94
N GLU A 172 1.18 -3.43 -10.66
CA GLU A 172 2.15 -2.46 -10.16
C GLU A 172 3.50 -2.58 -10.88
N SER A 173 4.02 -3.80 -11.02
CA SER A 173 5.26 -4.08 -11.74
C SER A 173 5.14 -3.67 -13.21
N HIS A 174 4.06 -4.03 -13.90
CA HIS A 174 3.81 -3.66 -15.28
C HIS A 174 3.70 -2.15 -15.47
N TYR A 175 3.06 -1.46 -14.52
CA TYR A 175 3.00 0.00 -14.54
C TYR A 175 4.39 0.63 -14.44
N LEU A 176 5.22 0.20 -13.48
CA LEU A 176 6.58 0.71 -13.30
C LEU A 176 7.48 0.42 -14.50
N LEU A 177 7.26 -0.70 -15.20
CA LEU A 177 7.94 -1.05 -16.45
C LEU A 177 7.42 -0.25 -17.66
N GLY A 178 6.38 0.56 -17.48
CA GLY A 178 5.85 1.44 -18.52
C GLY A 178 5.00 0.73 -19.58
N PHE A 179 4.38 -0.40 -19.27
CA PHE A 179 3.52 -1.17 -20.17
C PHE A 179 2.37 -0.33 -20.72
N GLU A 180 1.76 0.54 -19.92
CA GLU A 180 0.69 1.44 -20.39
C GLU A 180 1.16 2.42 -21.47
N LYS A 181 2.42 2.87 -21.41
CA LYS A 181 3.02 3.70 -22.46
C LYS A 181 3.21 2.94 -23.78
N LYS A 182 3.11 1.61 -23.75
CA LYS A 182 3.16 0.71 -24.90
C LYS A 182 1.78 0.22 -25.34
N GLY A 183 0.71 0.79 -24.78
CA GLY A 183 -0.67 0.43 -25.13
C GLY A 183 -1.22 -0.80 -24.42
N VAL A 184 -0.52 -1.36 -23.44
CA VAL A 184 -1.04 -2.48 -22.64
C VAL A 184 -2.00 -1.92 -21.56
N PRO A 185 -3.29 -2.30 -21.53
CA PRO A 185 -4.30 -1.65 -20.72
C PRO A 185 -4.33 -2.20 -19.28
N VAL A 186 -3.24 -2.07 -18.54
CA VAL A 186 -3.04 -2.68 -17.20
C VAL A 186 -4.13 -2.25 -16.20
N ARG A 187 -4.29 -0.93 -16.00
CA ARG A 187 -5.29 -0.39 -15.06
C ARG A 187 -6.71 -0.63 -15.54
N GLN A 188 -6.95 -0.51 -16.84
CA GLN A 188 -8.27 -0.77 -17.40
C GLN A 188 -8.70 -2.24 -17.21
N ALA A 189 -7.76 -3.19 -17.32
CA ALA A 189 -8.05 -4.61 -17.09
C ALA A 189 -8.47 -4.87 -15.64
N LEU A 190 -7.77 -4.28 -14.65
CA LEU A 190 -8.17 -4.36 -13.25
C LEU A 190 -9.56 -3.76 -13.02
N ARG A 191 -9.85 -2.56 -13.54
CA ARG A 191 -11.17 -1.91 -13.39
C ARG A 191 -12.28 -2.75 -14.01
N ARG A 192 -12.06 -3.38 -15.17
CA ARG A 192 -13.06 -4.25 -15.81
C ARG A 192 -13.39 -5.50 -15.01
N PHE A 193 -12.54 -5.91 -14.08
CA PHE A 193 -12.92 -6.98 -13.14
C PHE A 193 -14.10 -6.56 -12.25
N GLY A 194 -14.22 -5.28 -11.93
CA GLY A 194 -15.41 -4.73 -11.25
C GLY A 194 -16.71 -4.90 -12.04
N ASP A 195 -16.64 -4.92 -13.39
CA ASP A 195 -17.83 -5.18 -14.22
C ASP A 195 -18.34 -6.62 -14.04
N LEU A 196 -17.43 -7.59 -13.86
CA LEU A 196 -17.81 -8.98 -13.55
C LEU A 196 -18.49 -9.08 -12.18
N ILE A 197 -18.01 -8.33 -11.19
CA ILE A 197 -18.64 -8.26 -9.86
C ILE A 197 -20.06 -7.68 -10.00
N ARG A 198 -20.25 -6.58 -10.74
CA ARG A 198 -21.58 -5.95 -10.97
C ARG A 198 -22.57 -6.91 -11.63
N ILE A 199 -22.11 -7.70 -12.60
CA ILE A 199 -22.95 -8.71 -13.25
C ILE A 199 -23.42 -9.74 -12.24
N ARG A 200 -22.54 -10.20 -11.36
CA ARG A 200 -22.88 -11.16 -10.30
C ARG A 200 -23.84 -10.56 -9.28
N GLU A 201 -23.61 -9.33 -8.82
CA GLU A 201 -24.52 -8.60 -7.93
C GLU A 201 -25.93 -8.46 -8.51
N GLY A 202 -26.04 -8.21 -9.81
CA GLY A 202 -27.33 -8.12 -10.50
C GLY A 202 -28.07 -9.46 -10.61
N ASN A 203 -27.37 -10.58 -10.65
CA ASN A 203 -27.95 -11.91 -10.72
C ASN A 203 -28.36 -12.47 -9.35
N SER A 204 -27.69 -12.08 -8.28
CA SER A 204 -27.98 -12.51 -6.91
C SER A 204 -29.24 -11.86 -6.32
N ASN A 205 -29.74 -10.78 -6.94
CA ASN A 205 -30.95 -10.05 -6.54
C ASN A 205 -32.20 -10.51 -7.32
N ARG A 206 -32.14 -11.56 -8.12
CA ARG A 206 -33.27 -12.21 -8.85
C ARG A 206 -33.56 -13.56 -8.28
#